data_0c8d57475b6f5f78942f903c31e07426
#
_entry.id   0c8d57475b6f5f78942f903c31e07426
#
_cell.length_a   1.000
_cell.length_b   1.000
_cell.length_c   1.000
_cell.angle_alpha   90.00
_cell.angle_beta   90.00
_cell.angle_gamma   90.00
#
_symmetry.space_group_name_H-M   'P 1'
#
loop_
_entity.id
_entity.type
_entity.pdbx_description
1 polymer ?
#
loop_
_entity_poly.entity_id
_entity_poly.type
_entity_poly.pdbx_seq_one_letter_code
_entity_poly.pdbx_strand_id
1 'polypeptide(L)'
;MCIRDRIEMHEAFAAQTLANVKMFASDKFAKEKLGRDKATGEIDMDKFNVMGSSIAYGHPFAATGTRMITQMLNELNRRGGGTGLLTACAAGGLGAAMIVETE
;
A
#
# COMPACT_ATOMS: atom_id res chain seq x y z
N MET A 1 12.41 4.01 -3.55
CA MET A 1 11.06 4.09 -4.15
C MET A 1 10.55 5.51 -3.94
N CYS A 2 10.21 6.20 -5.02
CA CYS A 2 9.75 7.58 -4.93
C CYS A 2 8.21 7.69 -4.92
N ILE A 3 7.54 6.80 -4.20
CA ILE A 3 6.13 7.00 -3.89
C ILE A 3 6.11 7.90 -2.67
N ARG A 4 5.95 9.18 -2.93
CA ARG A 4 6.25 10.24 -1.97
C ARG A 4 5.10 10.55 -1.02
N ASP A 5 3.87 10.30 -1.46
CA ASP A 5 2.78 11.05 -0.86
C ASP A 5 1.86 10.20 -0.01
N ARG A 6 1.38 9.07 -0.53
CA ARG A 6 0.49 8.17 0.21
C ARG A 6 0.68 6.72 -0.21
N ILE A 7 0.54 5.82 0.77
CA ILE A 7 0.50 4.38 0.56
C ILE A 7 -0.76 3.85 1.23
N GLU A 8 -1.57 3.11 0.51
CA GLU A 8 -2.70 2.37 1.07
C GLU A 8 -2.56 0.89 0.76
N MET A 9 -2.58 0.07 1.80
CA MET A 9 -2.48 -1.38 1.72
C MET A 9 -3.77 -1.98 2.30
N HIS A 10 -4.36 -2.90 1.54
CA HIS A 10 -5.47 -3.69 2.05
C HIS A 10 -5.03 -4.50 3.27
N GLU A 11 -5.74 -4.33 4.37
CA GLU A 11 -5.44 -4.97 5.64
C GLU A 11 -6.31 -6.23 5.81
N ALA A 12 -5.98 -7.30 5.07
CA ALA A 12 -6.67 -8.58 5.26
C ALA A 12 -6.42 -9.13 6.67
N PHE A 13 -5.18 -9.01 7.14
CA PHE A 13 -4.73 -9.35 8.49
C PHE A 13 -3.62 -8.39 8.91
N ALA A 14 -3.64 -7.94 10.17
CA ALA A 14 -2.63 -7.04 10.71
C ALA A 14 -1.20 -7.65 10.61
N ALA A 15 -1.06 -8.92 10.91
CA ALA A 15 0.23 -9.61 10.85
C ALA A 15 0.83 -9.61 9.43
N GLN A 16 0.02 -9.86 8.42
CA GLN A 16 0.45 -9.86 7.01
C GLN A 16 0.82 -8.44 6.56
N THR A 17 0.03 -7.44 6.94
CA THR A 17 0.30 -6.03 6.64
C THR A 17 1.63 -5.58 7.25
N LEU A 18 1.85 -5.89 8.52
CA LEU A 18 3.11 -5.58 9.21
C LEU A 18 4.31 -6.34 8.61
N ALA A 19 4.11 -7.59 8.19
CA ALA A 19 5.14 -8.35 7.49
C ALA A 19 5.55 -7.65 6.18
N ASN A 20 4.60 -7.19 5.39
CA ASN A 20 4.87 -6.46 4.16
C ASN A 20 5.65 -5.16 4.43
N VAL A 21 5.24 -4.37 5.43
CA VAL A 21 5.96 -3.14 5.83
C VAL A 21 7.42 -3.46 6.14
N LYS A 22 7.67 -4.52 6.90
CA LYS A 22 9.04 -4.96 7.22
C LYS A 22 9.82 -5.46 5.99
N MET A 23 9.16 -6.15 5.06
CA MET A 23 9.79 -6.65 3.84
C MET A 23 10.25 -5.51 2.92
N PHE A 24 9.50 -4.41 2.84
CA PHE A 24 9.92 -3.23 2.07
C PHE A 24 11.26 -2.67 2.55
N ALA A 25 11.52 -2.71 3.85
CA ALA A 25 12.74 -2.22 4.48
C ALA A 25 13.88 -3.27 4.56
N SER A 26 13.67 -4.49 4.07
CA SER A 26 14.62 -5.60 4.23
C SER A 26 15.54 -5.76 3.04
N ASP A 27 16.84 -5.50 3.23
CA ASP A 27 17.88 -5.79 2.24
C ASP A 27 17.96 -7.29 1.94
N LYS A 28 17.81 -8.14 2.96
CA LYS A 28 17.81 -9.60 2.81
C LYS A 28 16.69 -10.05 1.86
N PHE A 29 15.45 -9.58 2.10
CA PHE A 29 14.32 -9.90 1.24
C PHE A 29 14.53 -9.40 -0.19
N ALA A 30 15.07 -8.18 -0.35
CA ALA A 30 15.35 -7.61 -1.66
C ALA A 30 16.35 -8.46 -2.45
N LYS A 31 17.42 -8.92 -1.81
CA LYS A 31 18.45 -9.77 -2.46
C LYS A 31 17.91 -11.16 -2.80
N GLU A 32 17.26 -11.81 -1.84
CA GLU A 32 16.83 -13.20 -1.99
C GLU A 32 15.58 -13.39 -2.87
N LYS A 33 14.69 -12.41 -2.88
CA LYS A 33 13.37 -12.54 -3.52
C LYS A 33 13.14 -11.61 -4.70
N LEU A 34 13.77 -10.44 -4.71
CA LEU A 34 13.54 -9.43 -5.74
C LEU A 34 14.71 -9.25 -6.71
N GLY A 35 15.85 -9.92 -6.47
CA GLY A 35 17.05 -9.77 -7.28
C GLY A 35 17.63 -8.35 -7.24
N ARG A 36 17.45 -7.63 -6.14
CA ARG A 36 17.90 -6.25 -5.93
C ARG A 36 19.00 -6.20 -4.88
N ASP A 37 19.95 -5.30 -5.02
CA ASP A 37 21.05 -5.16 -4.07
C ASP A 37 20.62 -4.57 -2.72
N LYS A 38 19.57 -3.77 -2.72
CA LYS A 38 19.08 -3.04 -1.54
C LYS A 38 17.57 -3.13 -1.42
N ALA A 39 17.09 -2.92 -0.18
CA ALA A 39 15.68 -2.77 0.14
C ALA A 39 14.99 -1.73 -0.76
N THR A 40 13.69 -1.90 -0.93
CA THR A 40 12.87 -0.91 -1.64
C THR A 40 12.82 0.42 -0.88
N GLY A 41 12.86 0.36 0.45
CA GLY A 41 12.88 1.49 1.37
C GLY A 41 11.90 1.31 2.52
N GLU A 42 12.08 2.08 3.56
CA GLU A 42 11.14 2.11 4.68
C GLU A 42 9.84 2.79 4.28
N ILE A 43 8.72 2.26 4.77
CA ILE A 43 7.41 2.90 4.65
C ILE A 43 7.28 3.91 5.78
N ASP A 44 7.06 5.17 5.40
CA ASP A 44 6.70 6.22 6.34
C ASP A 44 5.27 5.97 6.86
N MET A 45 5.15 5.62 8.13
CA MET A 45 3.87 5.27 8.74
C MET A 45 2.90 6.46 8.82
N ASP A 46 3.39 7.69 8.76
CA ASP A 46 2.54 8.89 8.68
C ASP A 46 1.89 9.07 7.30
N LYS A 47 2.34 8.30 6.32
CA LYS A 47 1.80 8.26 4.95
C LYS A 47 1.05 6.98 4.62
N PHE A 48 1.00 6.06 5.57
CA PHE A 48 0.47 4.72 5.39
C PHE A 48 -0.94 4.60 5.96
N ASN A 49 -1.91 4.20 5.13
CA ASN A 49 -3.31 4.00 5.51
C ASN A 49 -3.88 5.16 6.35
N VAL A 50 -3.58 6.39 5.95
CA VAL A 50 -3.88 7.61 6.73
C VAL A 50 -5.37 7.83 7.00
N MET A 51 -6.24 7.27 6.15
CA MET A 51 -7.70 7.33 6.32
C MET A 51 -8.27 6.06 6.97
N GLY A 52 -7.40 5.17 7.46
CA GLY A 52 -7.77 3.83 7.85
C GLY A 52 -7.90 2.90 6.66
N SER A 53 -8.07 1.61 6.89
CA SER A 53 -8.27 0.61 5.84
C SER A 53 -9.17 -0.52 6.33
N SER A 54 -9.02 -1.72 5.80
CA SER A 54 -10.00 -2.80 5.93
C SER A 54 -10.24 -3.29 7.36
N ILE A 55 -9.26 -3.18 8.25
CA ILE A 55 -9.47 -3.52 9.68
C ILE A 55 -10.54 -2.61 10.30
N ALA A 56 -10.54 -1.32 9.93
CA ALA A 56 -11.50 -0.34 10.42
C ALA A 56 -12.87 -0.41 9.71
N TYR A 57 -12.87 -0.64 8.38
CA TYR A 57 -14.06 -0.52 7.54
C TYR A 57 -14.67 -1.85 7.13
N GLY A 58 -13.97 -2.95 7.33
CA GLY A 58 -14.35 -4.24 6.78
C GLY A 58 -13.89 -4.44 5.33
N HIS A 59 -14.25 -5.59 4.78
CA HIS A 59 -13.83 -6.00 3.44
C HIS A 59 -15.00 -6.58 2.64
N PRO A 60 -15.91 -5.76 2.11
CA PRO A 60 -16.90 -6.22 1.17
C PRO A 60 -16.22 -6.57 -0.16
N PHE A 61 -16.40 -7.80 -0.63
CA PHE A 61 -15.81 -8.28 -1.89
C PHE A 61 -16.31 -7.42 -3.06
N ALA A 62 -15.44 -7.20 -4.04
CA ALA A 62 -15.64 -6.32 -5.19
C ALA A 62 -15.78 -4.82 -4.86
N ALA A 63 -15.84 -4.42 -3.60
CA ALA A 63 -15.96 -3.02 -3.20
C ALA A 63 -14.68 -2.43 -2.63
N THR A 64 -13.85 -3.23 -1.96
CA THR A 64 -12.64 -2.75 -1.26
C THR A 64 -11.66 -2.07 -2.21
N GLY A 65 -11.36 -2.65 -3.36
CA GLY A 65 -10.46 -2.05 -4.34
C GLY A 65 -10.97 -0.68 -4.84
N THR A 66 -12.24 -0.60 -5.19
CA THR A 66 -12.88 0.66 -5.62
C THR A 66 -12.85 1.70 -4.50
N ARG A 67 -13.16 1.30 -3.26
CA ARG A 67 -13.05 2.18 -2.09
C ARG A 67 -11.63 2.73 -1.93
N MET A 68 -10.64 1.87 -1.98
CA MET A 68 -9.23 2.25 -1.80
C MET A 68 -8.80 3.27 -2.85
N ILE A 69 -9.14 3.04 -4.13
CA ILE A 69 -8.80 3.96 -5.21
C ILE A 69 -9.50 5.31 -5.02
N THR A 70 -10.80 5.29 -4.77
CA THR A 70 -11.58 6.53 -4.57
C THR A 70 -11.06 7.33 -3.39
N GLN A 71 -10.79 6.66 -2.29
CA GLN A 71 -10.27 7.28 -1.07
C GLN A 71 -8.87 7.87 -1.29
N MET A 72 -7.99 7.16 -1.99
CA MET A 72 -6.66 7.65 -2.36
C MET A 72 -6.74 8.89 -3.23
N LEU A 73 -7.55 8.88 -4.29
CA LEU A 73 -7.70 10.02 -5.18
C LEU A 73 -8.25 11.25 -4.44
N ASN A 74 -9.24 11.06 -3.57
CA ASN A 74 -9.79 12.14 -2.76
C ASN A 74 -8.75 12.72 -1.80
N GLU A 75 -7.95 11.86 -1.15
CA GLU A 75 -6.88 12.32 -0.24
C GLU A 75 -5.78 13.07 -0.99
N LEU A 76 -5.36 12.59 -2.16
CA LEU A 76 -4.39 13.29 -2.99
C LEU A 76 -4.92 14.64 -3.45
N ASN A 77 -6.15 14.71 -3.94
CA ASN A 77 -6.81 15.97 -4.35
C ASN A 77 -6.92 16.95 -3.18
N ARG A 78 -7.31 16.49 -2.00
CA ARG A 78 -7.39 17.33 -0.80
C ARG A 78 -6.05 17.99 -0.45
N ARG A 79 -4.95 17.36 -0.81
CA ARG A 79 -3.58 17.85 -0.58
C ARG A 79 -3.03 18.73 -1.70
N GLY A 80 -3.74 18.88 -2.79
CA GLY A 80 -3.29 19.65 -3.95
C GLY A 80 -2.50 18.80 -4.97
N GLY A 81 -2.80 17.51 -5.04
CA GLY A 81 -2.16 16.58 -5.96
C GLY A 81 -1.12 15.68 -5.31
N GLY A 82 -0.62 14.74 -6.07
CA GLY A 82 0.43 13.80 -5.65
C GLY A 82 0.30 12.41 -6.22
N THR A 83 1.19 11.52 -5.77
CA THR A 83 1.28 10.13 -6.22
C THR A 83 1.03 9.18 -5.05
N GLY A 84 0.14 8.20 -5.25
CA GLY A 84 -0.19 7.18 -4.26
C GLY A 84 0.04 5.77 -4.76
N LEU A 85 0.46 4.88 -3.85
CA LEU A 85 0.54 3.44 -4.06
C LEU A 85 -0.62 2.75 -3.37
N LEU A 86 -1.33 1.91 -4.10
CA LEU A 86 -2.34 1.02 -3.57
C LEU A 86 -1.88 -0.43 -3.72
N THR A 87 -2.05 -1.24 -2.70
CA THR A 87 -1.74 -2.67 -2.76
C THR A 87 -2.83 -3.49 -2.11
N ALA A 88 -3.13 -4.63 -2.69
CA ALA A 88 -4.09 -5.58 -2.16
C ALA A 88 -3.60 -7.00 -2.38
N CYS A 89 -3.81 -7.86 -1.40
CA CYS A 89 -3.63 -9.30 -1.55
C CYS A 89 -4.97 -9.97 -1.85
N ALA A 90 -4.90 -11.17 -2.38
CA ALA A 90 -6.04 -12.05 -2.58
C ALA A 90 -5.71 -13.48 -2.12
N ALA A 91 -6.73 -14.28 -1.89
CA ALA A 91 -6.58 -15.67 -1.55
C ALA A 91 -5.75 -16.41 -2.61
N GLY A 92 -5.00 -17.44 -2.18
CA GLY A 92 -4.14 -18.21 -3.06
C GLY A 92 -2.76 -17.59 -3.32
N GLY A 93 -2.34 -16.64 -2.49
CA GLY A 93 -1.02 -16.00 -2.63
C GLY A 93 -0.92 -14.99 -3.77
N LEU A 94 -2.05 -14.47 -4.23
CA LEU A 94 -2.11 -13.43 -5.26
C LEU A 94 -1.98 -12.04 -4.65
N GLY A 95 -1.51 -11.10 -5.45
CA GLY A 95 -1.43 -9.70 -5.06
C GLY A 95 -1.57 -8.78 -6.28
N ALA A 96 -2.05 -7.59 -6.03
CA ALA A 96 -2.13 -6.53 -7.01
C ALA A 96 -1.57 -5.23 -6.43
N ALA A 97 -0.99 -4.41 -7.29
CA ALA A 97 -0.54 -3.08 -6.94
C ALA A 97 -0.92 -2.10 -8.05
N MET A 98 -1.23 -0.88 -7.64
CA MET A 98 -1.56 0.22 -8.57
C MET A 98 -0.92 1.50 -8.06
N ILE A 99 -0.38 2.28 -8.99
CA ILE A 99 0.04 3.65 -8.72
C ILE A 99 -0.98 4.58 -9.35
N VAL A 100 -1.43 5.57 -8.58
CA VAL A 100 -2.34 6.63 -9.04
C VAL A 100 -1.70 7.98 -8.81
N GLU A 101 -2.00 8.91 -9.68
CA GLU A 101 -1.48 10.27 -9.62
C GLU A 101 -2.62 11.28 -9.87
N THR A 102 -2.57 12.39 -9.15
CA THR A 102 -3.46 13.54 -9.37
C THR A 102 -2.62 14.81 -9.50
N GLU A 103 -3.06 15.71 -10.34
CA GLU A 103 -2.47 17.04 -10.53
C GLU A 103 -3.03 18.05 -9.52
#